data_d3fa0240ff5bcdd85c368ef4dfa8cf1a
#
_entry.id   d3fa0240ff5bcdd85c368ef4dfa8cf1a
#
_cell.length_a   1.000
_cell.length_b   1.000
_cell.length_c   1.000
_cell.angle_alpha   90.00
_cell.angle_beta   90.00
_cell.angle_gamma   90.00
#
_symmetry.space_group_name_H-M   'P 1'
#
loop_
_entity.id
_entity.type
_entity.pdbx_description
1 polymer ?
#
loop_
_entity_poly.entity_id
_entity_poly.type
_entity_poly.pdbx_seq_one_letter_code
_entity_poly.pdbx_strand_id
1 'polypeptide(L)'
;IHKNHTDYCQKEIVKDMVELHKGQQHDKAIWIGHDWGSLVVWNLGLHHSKVVKGLGSLCVPFGWGGHPDSYLSHIDRELYPENEYPYGQWDYMYYYYENFALACKQMEEDPHKMIKLNFTKPSDEFKGCFNAGIGAKSMTASIRKNGGWFKHANFNGLNTIPSVPVDSDLISESEAQMYGNFLEKNGFFGPNSWYVNGEKNDQYAKELNQFTTIDCPVLFIQATYDSVLTSNFNTHNKMVCTNLTEKEVKSGHWMAREKPVETNKIIKDWLEVIK
;
A
#
# COMPACT_ATOMS: atom_id res chain seq x y z
N ILE A 1 6.05 -17.04 11.79
CA ILE A 1 5.45 -16.61 10.52
C ILE A 1 4.46 -17.68 10.10
N HIS A 2 3.22 -17.28 9.85
CA HIS A 2 2.17 -18.14 9.32
C HIS A 2 2.55 -18.63 7.91
N LYS A 3 2.11 -19.84 7.55
CA LYS A 3 2.47 -20.49 6.27
C LYS A 3 1.28 -20.59 5.31
N ASN A 4 0.09 -20.12 5.72
CA ASN A 4 -1.08 -20.06 4.85
C ASN A 4 -1.31 -18.61 4.40
N HIS A 5 -1.58 -18.40 3.11
CA HIS A 5 -1.89 -17.07 2.59
C HIS A 5 -3.09 -16.45 3.31
N THR A 6 -4.11 -17.25 3.62
CA THR A 6 -5.35 -16.79 4.24
C THR A 6 -5.17 -16.22 5.65
N ASP A 7 -4.08 -16.55 6.34
CA ASP A 7 -3.73 -15.96 7.64
C ASP A 7 -3.37 -14.46 7.52
N TYR A 8 -3.13 -14.00 6.29
CA TYR A 8 -2.81 -12.61 5.95
C TYR A 8 -3.97 -11.88 5.24
N CYS A 9 -5.19 -12.44 5.23
CA CYS A 9 -6.36 -11.72 4.70
C CYS A 9 -6.79 -10.60 5.65
N GLN A 10 -7.53 -9.62 5.14
CA GLN A 10 -7.95 -8.45 5.91
C GLN A 10 -8.71 -8.82 7.19
N LYS A 11 -9.58 -9.84 7.13
CA LYS A 11 -10.36 -10.32 8.28
C LYS A 11 -9.47 -10.75 9.45
N GLU A 12 -8.42 -11.54 9.18
CA GLU A 12 -7.52 -12.03 10.23
C GLU A 12 -6.63 -10.91 10.77
N ILE A 13 -6.11 -10.04 9.90
CA ILE A 13 -5.28 -8.91 10.34
C ILE A 13 -6.10 -7.91 11.16
N VAL A 14 -7.31 -7.60 10.75
CA VAL A 14 -8.23 -6.73 11.53
C VAL A 14 -8.53 -7.33 12.89
N LYS A 15 -8.74 -8.65 12.97
CA LYS A 15 -8.92 -9.37 14.23
C LYS A 15 -7.69 -9.22 15.13
N ASP A 16 -6.48 -9.37 14.60
CA ASP A 16 -5.25 -9.17 15.36
C ASP A 16 -5.15 -7.74 15.92
N MET A 17 -5.54 -6.73 15.13
CA MET A 17 -5.56 -5.34 15.59
C MET A 17 -6.59 -5.11 16.69
N VAL A 18 -7.78 -5.72 16.60
CA VAL A 18 -8.80 -5.65 17.64
C VAL A 18 -8.32 -6.34 18.93
N GLU A 19 -7.65 -7.48 18.84
CA GLU A 19 -7.07 -8.15 20.02
C GLU A 19 -5.95 -7.31 20.64
N LEU A 20 -5.09 -6.70 19.83
CA LEU A 20 -4.06 -5.77 20.30
C LEU A 20 -4.70 -4.58 21.07
N HIS A 21 -5.78 -4.02 20.53
CA HIS A 21 -6.52 -2.92 21.16
C HIS A 21 -7.09 -3.30 22.52
N LYS A 22 -7.67 -4.49 22.67
CA LYS A 22 -8.21 -4.98 23.95
C LYS A 22 -7.16 -4.96 25.07
N GLY A 23 -5.90 -5.17 24.74
CA GLY A 23 -4.78 -5.11 25.68
C GLY A 23 -4.40 -3.69 26.12
N GLN A 24 -4.92 -2.63 25.48
CA GLN A 24 -4.49 -1.23 25.74
C GLN A 24 -5.31 -0.48 26.78
N GLN A 25 -6.33 -1.09 27.39
CA GLN A 25 -7.18 -0.49 28.45
C GLN A 25 -7.89 0.83 28.02
N HIS A 26 -8.20 1.00 26.74
CA HIS A 26 -8.95 2.13 26.19
C HIS A 26 -10.17 1.63 25.44
N ASP A 27 -11.31 2.33 25.57
CA ASP A 27 -12.55 1.94 24.89
C ASP A 27 -12.43 2.09 23.37
N LYS A 28 -11.81 3.19 22.92
CA LYS A 28 -11.64 3.52 21.49
C LYS A 28 -10.25 4.08 21.23
N ALA A 29 -9.75 3.81 20.02
CA ALA A 29 -8.48 4.35 19.53
C ALA A 29 -8.68 5.13 18.22
N ILE A 30 -7.68 5.96 17.90
CA ILE A 30 -7.50 6.53 16.57
C ILE A 30 -6.56 5.59 15.81
N TRP A 31 -7.01 5.18 14.61
CA TRP A 31 -6.30 4.24 13.77
C TRP A 31 -5.81 4.94 12.51
N ILE A 32 -4.52 4.89 12.25
CA ILE A 32 -3.92 5.49 11.06
C ILE A 32 -3.16 4.41 10.31
N GLY A 33 -3.46 4.24 9.04
CA GLY A 33 -2.83 3.28 8.16
C GLY A 33 -2.25 3.92 6.91
N HIS A 34 -1.21 3.30 6.37
CA HIS A 34 -0.59 3.65 5.09
C HIS A 34 -0.55 2.42 4.20
N ASP A 35 -0.78 2.57 2.91
CA ASP A 35 -0.79 1.50 1.91
C ASP A 35 -1.73 0.35 2.32
N TRP A 36 -1.30 -0.89 2.39
CA TRP A 36 -2.11 -2.02 2.88
C TRP A 36 -2.66 -1.82 4.29
N GLY A 37 -1.95 -1.07 5.15
CA GLY A 37 -2.45 -0.67 6.47
C GLY A 37 -3.68 0.23 6.39
N SER A 38 -3.89 0.97 5.31
CA SER A 38 -5.12 1.72 5.05
C SER A 38 -6.32 0.79 4.88
N LEU A 39 -6.19 -0.35 4.20
CA LEU A 39 -7.28 -1.32 4.09
C LEU A 39 -7.67 -1.87 5.45
N VAL A 40 -6.69 -2.07 6.33
CA VAL A 40 -6.96 -2.52 7.71
C VAL A 40 -7.79 -1.49 8.46
N VAL A 41 -7.42 -0.20 8.40
CA VAL A 41 -8.15 0.84 9.15
C VAL A 41 -9.53 1.10 8.54
N TRP A 42 -9.72 1.02 7.23
CA TRP A 42 -11.05 1.06 6.60
C TRP A 42 -11.95 -0.07 7.11
N ASN A 43 -11.43 -1.29 7.17
CA ASN A 43 -12.17 -2.44 7.69
C ASN A 43 -12.44 -2.34 9.20
N LEU A 44 -11.53 -1.76 10.00
CA LEU A 44 -11.81 -1.44 11.40
C LEU A 44 -12.98 -0.47 11.54
N GLY A 45 -13.01 0.60 10.73
CA GLY A 45 -14.13 1.55 10.73
C GLY A 45 -15.47 0.90 10.41
N LEU A 46 -15.51 0.00 9.45
CA LEU A 46 -16.72 -0.66 9.00
C LEU A 46 -17.19 -1.79 9.93
N HIS A 47 -16.30 -2.72 10.28
CA HIS A 47 -16.67 -3.94 11.01
C HIS A 47 -16.55 -3.79 12.52
N HIS A 48 -15.74 -2.85 13.01
CA HIS A 48 -15.40 -2.71 14.42
C HIS A 48 -15.50 -1.27 14.92
N SER A 49 -16.49 -0.50 14.48
CA SER A 49 -16.72 0.92 14.84
C SER A 49 -16.72 1.20 16.34
N LYS A 50 -17.03 0.19 17.17
CA LYS A 50 -17.04 0.29 18.63
C LYS A 50 -15.65 0.57 19.23
N VAL A 51 -14.56 0.20 18.56
CA VAL A 51 -13.19 0.44 19.01
C VAL A 51 -12.51 1.58 18.26
N VAL A 52 -13.24 2.29 17.39
CA VAL A 52 -12.71 3.38 16.56
C VAL A 52 -13.21 4.72 17.04
N LYS A 53 -12.30 5.62 17.45
CA LYS A 53 -12.58 7.02 17.75
C LYS A 53 -12.42 7.91 16.52
N GLY A 54 -11.46 7.62 15.66
CA GLY A 54 -11.16 8.30 14.41
C GLY A 54 -10.29 7.43 13.53
N LEU A 55 -10.27 7.73 12.23
CA LEU A 55 -9.66 6.90 11.20
C LEU A 55 -8.85 7.75 10.24
N GLY A 56 -7.56 7.43 10.06
CA GLY A 56 -6.69 8.06 9.09
C GLY A 56 -6.20 7.07 8.03
N SER A 57 -6.38 7.41 6.75
CA SER A 57 -5.88 6.63 5.62
C SER A 57 -4.92 7.46 4.79
N LEU A 58 -3.72 6.94 4.57
CA LEU A 58 -2.66 7.56 3.79
C LEU A 58 -2.49 6.77 2.49
N CYS A 59 -2.58 7.44 1.35
CA CYS A 59 -2.49 6.97 -0.03
C CYS A 59 -3.68 6.13 -0.52
N VAL A 60 -4.25 5.23 0.27
CA VAL A 60 -5.26 4.29 -0.21
C VAL A 60 -6.67 4.77 0.14
N PRO A 61 -7.48 5.19 -0.85
CA PRO A 61 -8.88 5.54 -0.63
C PRO A 61 -9.74 4.31 -0.32
N PHE A 62 -10.94 4.55 0.17
CA PHE A 62 -11.92 3.49 0.43
C PHE A 62 -12.38 2.80 -0.87
N GLY A 63 -12.73 1.53 -0.77
CA GLY A 63 -13.36 0.78 -1.86
C GLY A 63 -12.47 -0.28 -2.50
N TRP A 64 -11.27 -0.46 -1.94
CA TRP A 64 -10.30 -1.38 -2.51
C TRP A 64 -10.14 -2.61 -1.61
N GLY A 65 -10.81 -3.72 -2.01
CA GLY A 65 -10.70 -5.01 -1.31
C GLY A 65 -9.36 -5.73 -1.54
N GLY A 66 -8.52 -5.17 -2.43
CA GLY A 66 -7.23 -5.76 -2.79
C GLY A 66 -7.30 -6.81 -3.91
N HIS A 67 -8.48 -7.06 -4.51
CA HIS A 67 -8.56 -7.86 -5.73
C HIS A 67 -8.23 -6.98 -6.95
N PRO A 68 -7.25 -7.38 -7.79
CA PRO A 68 -6.76 -6.53 -8.87
C PRO A 68 -7.85 -6.16 -9.90
N ASP A 69 -8.85 -6.99 -10.13
CA ASP A 69 -9.95 -6.70 -11.06
C ASP A 69 -10.75 -5.45 -10.66
N SER A 70 -10.82 -5.14 -9.36
CA SER A 70 -11.51 -3.95 -8.86
C SER A 70 -10.86 -2.64 -9.31
N TYR A 71 -9.62 -2.69 -9.77
CA TYR A 71 -8.83 -1.53 -10.13
C TYR A 71 -8.84 -1.19 -11.62
N LEU A 72 -9.24 -2.14 -12.48
CA LEU A 72 -9.10 -2.01 -13.94
C LEU A 72 -9.90 -0.85 -14.54
N SER A 73 -11.08 -0.55 -13.99
CA SER A 73 -11.94 0.54 -14.45
C SER A 73 -11.37 1.95 -14.17
N HIS A 74 -10.37 2.05 -13.31
CA HIS A 74 -9.76 3.31 -12.89
C HIS A 74 -8.37 3.56 -13.52
N ILE A 75 -7.93 2.66 -14.41
CA ILE A 75 -6.67 2.83 -15.11
C ILE A 75 -6.76 3.99 -16.09
N ASP A 76 -5.78 4.88 -16.05
CA ASP A 76 -5.61 5.91 -17.08
C ASP A 76 -5.18 5.25 -18.40
N ARG A 77 -6.13 5.11 -19.33
CA ARG A 77 -5.92 4.45 -20.60
C ARG A 77 -5.17 5.29 -21.64
N GLU A 78 -4.99 6.60 -21.41
CA GLU A 78 -4.09 7.43 -22.20
C GLU A 78 -2.64 7.11 -21.82
N LEU A 79 -2.37 6.95 -20.52
CA LEU A 79 -1.06 6.58 -20.02
C LEU A 79 -0.75 5.08 -20.22
N TYR A 80 -1.76 4.21 -20.04
CA TYR A 80 -1.64 2.75 -20.14
C TYR A 80 -2.60 2.18 -21.21
N PRO A 81 -2.28 2.31 -22.52
CA PRO A 81 -3.10 1.73 -23.59
C PRO A 81 -3.35 0.23 -23.35
N GLU A 82 -4.59 -0.22 -23.52
CA GLU A 82 -5.02 -1.56 -23.12
C GLU A 82 -4.29 -2.69 -23.87
N ASN A 83 -3.97 -2.46 -25.14
CA ASN A 83 -3.23 -3.41 -25.97
C ASN A 83 -1.78 -3.65 -25.51
N GLU A 84 -1.16 -2.68 -24.81
CA GLU A 84 0.21 -2.79 -24.30
C GLU A 84 0.27 -3.08 -22.80
N TYR A 85 -0.69 -2.53 -22.05
CA TYR A 85 -0.77 -2.55 -20.58
C TYR A 85 -2.19 -2.94 -20.13
N PRO A 86 -2.65 -4.17 -20.39
CA PRO A 86 -4.04 -4.57 -20.10
C PRO A 86 -4.42 -4.35 -18.63
N TYR A 87 -3.47 -4.48 -17.72
CA TYR A 87 -3.67 -4.32 -16.29
C TYR A 87 -3.09 -3.00 -15.73
N GLY A 88 -2.60 -2.12 -16.61
CA GLY A 88 -1.98 -0.85 -16.19
C GLY A 88 -0.94 -1.04 -15.11
N GLN A 89 -0.89 -0.11 -14.15
CA GLN A 89 0.03 -0.16 -13.02
C GLN A 89 -0.23 -1.32 -12.04
N TRP A 90 -1.32 -2.07 -12.19
CA TRP A 90 -1.71 -3.21 -11.35
C TRP A 90 -1.18 -4.56 -11.84
N ASP A 91 -0.43 -4.60 -12.93
CA ASP A 91 0.14 -5.83 -13.51
C ASP A 91 0.94 -6.66 -12.49
N TYR A 92 1.64 -6.01 -11.55
CA TYR A 92 2.38 -6.68 -10.49
C TYR A 92 1.49 -7.50 -9.54
N MET A 93 0.23 -7.09 -9.31
CA MET A 93 -0.68 -7.85 -8.46
C MET A 93 -1.07 -9.18 -9.13
N TYR A 94 -1.35 -9.17 -10.43
CA TYR A 94 -1.58 -10.40 -11.18
C TYR A 94 -0.34 -11.31 -11.19
N TYR A 95 0.85 -10.71 -11.22
CA TYR A 95 2.08 -11.49 -11.11
C TYR A 95 2.17 -12.25 -9.79
N TYR A 96 1.76 -11.68 -8.67
CA TYR A 96 1.70 -12.39 -7.39
C TYR A 96 0.70 -13.55 -7.42
N TYR A 97 -0.48 -13.39 -8.00
CA TYR A 97 -1.45 -14.48 -8.13
C TYR A 97 -0.92 -15.64 -8.99
N GLU A 98 -0.25 -15.32 -10.07
CA GLU A 98 0.23 -16.33 -11.03
C GLU A 98 1.55 -16.98 -10.63
N ASN A 99 2.44 -16.23 -9.95
CA ASN A 99 3.84 -16.59 -9.75
C ASN A 99 4.32 -16.35 -8.31
N PHE A 100 3.48 -16.60 -7.33
CA PHE A 100 3.74 -16.23 -5.93
C PHE A 100 5.10 -16.68 -5.40
N ALA A 101 5.41 -17.99 -5.54
CA ALA A 101 6.68 -18.55 -5.05
C ALA A 101 7.90 -17.94 -5.77
N LEU A 102 7.75 -17.65 -7.08
CA LEU A 102 8.81 -17.01 -7.86
C LEU A 102 8.99 -15.54 -7.43
N ALA A 103 7.90 -14.81 -7.17
CA ALA A 103 7.96 -13.44 -6.67
C ALA A 103 8.67 -13.35 -5.31
N CYS A 104 8.37 -14.27 -4.37
CA CYS A 104 9.09 -14.36 -3.10
C CYS A 104 10.59 -14.58 -3.34
N LYS A 105 10.93 -15.57 -4.14
CA LYS A 105 12.33 -15.92 -4.46
C LYS A 105 13.09 -14.75 -5.08
N GLN A 106 12.46 -13.99 -5.98
CA GLN A 106 13.08 -12.83 -6.63
C GLN A 106 13.40 -11.70 -5.64
N MET A 107 12.52 -11.47 -4.65
CA MET A 107 12.75 -10.48 -3.59
C MET A 107 13.77 -10.96 -2.56
N GLU A 108 13.87 -12.27 -2.34
CA GLU A 108 14.81 -12.91 -1.44
C GLU A 108 16.25 -13.00 -2.01
N GLU A 109 16.46 -12.67 -3.29
CA GLU A 109 17.80 -12.64 -3.89
C GLU A 109 18.74 -11.64 -3.20
N ASP A 110 18.22 -10.46 -2.82
CA ASP A 110 18.93 -9.42 -2.08
C ASP A 110 17.94 -8.51 -1.35
N PRO A 111 17.48 -8.90 -0.14
CA PRO A 111 16.50 -8.13 0.63
C PRO A 111 16.98 -6.71 0.98
N HIS A 112 18.29 -6.53 1.20
CA HIS A 112 18.86 -5.22 1.51
C HIS A 112 18.80 -4.27 0.32
N LYS A 113 19.13 -4.75 -0.87
CA LYS A 113 19.02 -3.97 -2.11
C LYS A 113 17.56 -3.68 -2.45
N MET A 114 16.68 -4.66 -2.25
CA MET A 114 15.23 -4.49 -2.46
C MET A 114 14.68 -3.33 -1.59
N ILE A 115 15.06 -3.26 -0.32
CA ILE A 115 14.67 -2.15 0.58
C ILE A 115 15.18 -0.82 0.04
N LYS A 116 16.45 -0.71 -0.34
CA LYS A 116 17.00 0.52 -0.90
C LYS A 116 16.27 0.98 -2.16
N LEU A 117 15.91 0.05 -3.03
CA LEU A 117 15.15 0.34 -4.25
C LEU A 117 13.71 0.80 -3.96
N ASN A 118 13.06 0.21 -2.96
CA ASN A 118 11.70 0.60 -2.57
C ASN A 118 11.63 1.99 -1.92
N PHE A 119 12.66 2.37 -1.17
CA PHE A 119 12.75 3.68 -0.52
C PHE A 119 13.61 4.64 -1.34
N THR A 120 13.29 4.80 -2.62
CA THR A 120 13.99 5.73 -3.53
C THR A 120 12.98 6.71 -4.11
N LYS A 121 13.33 8.01 -4.10
CA LYS A 121 12.53 9.03 -4.80
C LYS A 121 12.66 8.88 -6.32
N PRO A 122 11.66 9.34 -7.09
CA PRO A 122 11.80 9.44 -8.53
C PRO A 122 13.02 10.28 -8.90
N SER A 123 13.89 9.75 -9.73
CA SER A 123 15.00 10.49 -10.34
C SER A 123 15.08 10.19 -11.83
N ASP A 124 15.76 11.05 -12.60
CA ASP A 124 15.97 10.82 -14.03
C ASP A 124 16.78 9.54 -14.28
N GLU A 125 17.69 9.20 -13.36
CA GLU A 125 18.54 8.00 -13.43
C GLU A 125 17.87 6.76 -12.87
N PHE A 126 17.02 6.92 -11.86
CA PHE A 126 16.33 5.82 -11.17
C PHE A 126 14.86 6.18 -10.97
N LYS A 127 14.02 5.75 -11.90
CA LYS A 127 12.57 5.82 -11.71
C LYS A 127 12.21 4.67 -10.78
N GLY A 128 12.09 4.99 -9.49
CA GLY A 128 11.81 4.01 -8.43
C GLY A 128 10.60 3.15 -8.72
N CYS A 129 10.57 1.94 -8.17
CA CYS A 129 9.56 0.92 -8.48
C CYS A 129 8.12 1.41 -8.27
N PHE A 130 7.89 2.35 -7.34
CA PHE A 130 6.56 2.85 -6.96
C PHE A 130 6.37 4.36 -7.20
N ASN A 131 7.40 5.09 -7.55
CA ASN A 131 7.38 6.55 -7.65
C ASN A 131 7.87 7.00 -9.02
N ALA A 132 7.04 6.88 -10.04
CA ALA A 132 7.40 7.33 -11.39
C ALA A 132 7.14 8.84 -11.63
N GLY A 133 6.43 9.51 -10.70
CA GLY A 133 5.99 10.90 -10.86
C GLY A 133 4.73 11.06 -11.71
N ILE A 134 4.17 12.27 -11.74
CA ILE A 134 2.95 12.56 -12.50
C ILE A 134 3.18 12.33 -14.00
N GLY A 135 2.28 11.55 -14.61
CA GLY A 135 2.29 11.30 -16.06
C GLY A 135 3.36 10.31 -16.54
N ALA A 136 4.15 9.72 -15.63
CA ALA A 136 5.08 8.66 -15.98
C ALA A 136 4.50 7.28 -15.65
N LYS A 137 4.80 6.28 -16.50
CA LYS A 137 4.38 4.90 -16.27
C LYS A 137 5.10 4.29 -15.08
N SER A 138 4.37 3.66 -14.17
CA SER A 138 4.96 2.88 -13.08
C SER A 138 5.69 1.65 -13.63
N MET A 139 6.81 1.29 -13.03
CA MET A 139 7.51 0.02 -13.35
C MET A 139 6.63 -1.19 -13.06
N THR A 140 5.68 -1.07 -12.12
CA THR A 140 4.72 -2.11 -11.77
C THR A 140 3.83 -2.55 -12.93
N ALA A 141 3.69 -1.72 -13.97
CA ALA A 141 2.88 -1.99 -15.16
C ALA A 141 3.50 -3.02 -16.13
N SER A 142 4.73 -3.48 -15.88
CA SER A 142 5.46 -4.35 -16.80
C SER A 142 6.07 -5.58 -16.12
N ILE A 143 5.68 -5.89 -14.89
CA ILE A 143 6.29 -6.99 -14.12
C ILE A 143 6.08 -8.33 -14.81
N ARG A 144 4.87 -8.63 -15.28
CA ARG A 144 4.57 -9.90 -16.01
C ARG A 144 5.27 -9.94 -17.36
N LYS A 145 5.21 -8.84 -18.11
CA LYS A 145 5.86 -8.71 -19.43
C LYS A 145 7.37 -8.94 -19.34
N ASN A 146 7.99 -8.49 -18.27
CA ASN A 146 9.43 -8.63 -18.04
C ASN A 146 9.80 -10.00 -17.42
N GLY A 147 8.83 -10.83 -17.04
CA GLY A 147 9.05 -12.13 -16.42
C GLY A 147 9.39 -12.06 -14.93
N GLY A 148 9.01 -10.97 -14.26
CA GLY A 148 9.07 -10.83 -12.81
C GLY A 148 9.67 -9.55 -12.29
N TRP A 149 9.78 -9.49 -10.97
CA TRP A 149 10.34 -8.36 -10.23
C TRP A 149 11.82 -8.15 -10.57
N PHE A 150 12.20 -6.86 -10.65
CA PHE A 150 13.57 -6.44 -10.91
C PHE A 150 14.17 -6.96 -12.24
N LYS A 151 13.29 -7.36 -13.16
CA LYS A 151 13.67 -7.70 -14.54
C LYS A 151 13.32 -6.55 -15.48
N HIS A 152 14.28 -6.14 -16.24
CA HIS A 152 14.17 -5.06 -17.23
C HIS A 152 15.20 -5.30 -18.34
N ALA A 153 15.15 -4.55 -19.42
CA ALA A 153 16.06 -4.72 -20.56
C ALA A 153 17.55 -4.86 -20.19
N ASN A 154 17.98 -4.20 -19.11
CA ASN A 154 19.38 -4.21 -18.65
C ASN A 154 19.63 -5.07 -17.40
N PHE A 155 18.57 -5.60 -16.75
CA PHE A 155 18.68 -6.32 -15.49
C PHE A 155 17.82 -7.59 -15.50
N ASN A 156 18.36 -8.65 -14.92
CA ASN A 156 17.69 -9.95 -14.82
C ASN A 156 17.60 -10.41 -13.36
N GLY A 157 17.09 -9.55 -12.49
CA GLY A 157 16.93 -9.76 -11.04
C GLY A 157 17.85 -8.87 -10.21
N LEU A 158 17.61 -8.84 -8.90
CA LEU A 158 18.31 -7.96 -7.95
C LEU A 158 19.84 -8.13 -7.98
N ASN A 159 20.32 -9.35 -8.19
CA ASN A 159 21.75 -9.63 -8.23
C ASN A 159 22.50 -8.98 -9.40
N THR A 160 21.76 -8.60 -10.46
CA THR A 160 22.34 -7.96 -11.66
C THR A 160 22.29 -6.43 -11.59
N ILE A 161 21.52 -5.88 -10.65
CA ILE A 161 21.44 -4.42 -10.42
C ILE A 161 22.71 -4.00 -9.65
N PRO A 162 23.41 -2.92 -10.09
CA PRO A 162 24.52 -2.38 -9.33
C PRO A 162 24.18 -2.02 -7.89
N SER A 163 25.18 -1.80 -7.06
CA SER A 163 24.94 -1.31 -5.70
C SER A 163 24.19 0.02 -5.72
N VAL A 164 23.14 0.11 -4.94
CA VAL A 164 22.28 1.30 -4.82
C VAL A 164 22.54 1.92 -3.45
N PRO A 165 22.92 3.22 -3.38
CA PRO A 165 22.96 3.93 -2.12
C PRO A 165 21.55 4.09 -1.53
N VAL A 166 21.43 4.36 -0.25
CA VAL A 166 20.15 4.78 0.33
C VAL A 166 19.80 6.19 -0.16
N ASP A 167 18.52 6.43 -0.36
CA ASP A 167 18.00 7.79 -0.43
C ASP A 167 17.86 8.32 1.01
N SER A 168 18.83 9.13 1.43
CA SER A 168 18.92 9.59 2.83
C SER A 168 17.76 10.49 3.28
N ASP A 169 16.96 11.00 2.33
CA ASP A 169 15.74 11.75 2.66
C ASP A 169 14.57 10.82 3.00
N LEU A 170 14.65 9.56 2.61
CA LEU A 170 13.60 8.56 2.85
C LEU A 170 13.97 7.57 3.95
N ILE A 171 15.22 7.10 3.95
CA ILE A 171 15.66 6.03 4.86
C ILE A 171 17.14 6.20 5.18
N SER A 172 17.53 5.96 6.43
CA SER A 172 18.93 5.90 6.82
C SER A 172 19.56 4.53 6.49
N GLU A 173 20.90 4.46 6.39
CA GLU A 173 21.60 3.18 6.23
C GLU A 173 21.27 2.19 7.36
N SER A 174 21.14 2.65 8.60
CA SER A 174 20.80 1.81 9.75
C SER A 174 19.37 1.25 9.66
N GLU A 175 18.40 2.05 9.18
CA GLU A 175 17.03 1.57 8.96
C GLU A 175 16.98 0.58 7.78
N ALA A 176 17.67 0.88 6.68
CA ALA A 176 17.75 -0.02 5.53
C ALA A 176 18.36 -1.38 5.93
N GLN A 177 19.43 -1.36 6.75
CA GLN A 177 20.03 -2.55 7.28
C GLN A 177 19.07 -3.33 8.21
N MET A 178 18.36 -2.64 9.09
CA MET A 178 17.38 -3.27 10.00
C MET A 178 16.25 -3.96 9.22
N TYR A 179 15.67 -3.29 8.23
CA TYR A 179 14.61 -3.87 7.40
C TYR A 179 15.13 -5.04 6.55
N GLY A 180 16.31 -4.88 5.94
CA GLY A 180 16.96 -5.94 5.18
C GLY A 180 17.19 -7.20 6.02
N ASN A 181 17.80 -7.07 7.21
CA ASN A 181 18.02 -8.18 8.15
C ASN A 181 16.70 -8.87 8.55
N PHE A 182 15.64 -8.08 8.79
CA PHE A 182 14.34 -8.63 9.14
C PHE A 182 13.76 -9.48 8.01
N LEU A 183 13.82 -8.99 6.77
CA LEU A 183 13.32 -9.69 5.58
C LEU A 183 14.21 -10.88 5.20
N GLU A 184 15.54 -10.78 5.36
CA GLU A 184 16.44 -11.91 5.18
C GLU A 184 16.10 -13.07 6.12
N LYS A 185 15.82 -12.75 7.39
CA LYS A 185 15.43 -13.74 8.39
C LYS A 185 14.05 -14.37 8.17
N ASN A 186 13.08 -13.56 7.74
CA ASN A 186 11.65 -13.96 7.72
C ASN A 186 11.14 -14.31 6.34
N GLY A 187 11.83 -13.91 5.27
CA GLY A 187 11.41 -14.08 3.89
C GLY A 187 10.25 -13.17 3.47
N PHE A 188 9.81 -13.36 2.25
CA PHE A 188 8.75 -12.55 1.63
C PHE A 188 7.39 -13.25 1.56
N PHE A 189 7.24 -14.44 2.10
CA PHE A 189 5.95 -15.13 2.11
C PHE A 189 4.86 -14.28 2.79
N GLY A 190 5.12 -13.77 4.00
CA GLY A 190 4.16 -12.94 4.74
C GLY A 190 3.81 -11.65 4.01
N PRO A 191 4.78 -10.78 3.68
CA PRO A 191 4.53 -9.55 2.94
C PRO A 191 3.76 -9.76 1.63
N ASN A 192 4.16 -10.74 0.81
CA ASN A 192 3.53 -10.99 -0.47
C ASN A 192 2.14 -11.62 -0.34
N SER A 193 1.84 -12.32 0.77
CA SER A 193 0.53 -12.92 1.01
C SER A 193 -0.60 -11.90 1.10
N TRP A 194 -0.31 -10.65 1.44
CA TRP A 194 -1.31 -9.57 1.45
C TRP A 194 -1.94 -9.38 0.07
N TYR A 195 -1.18 -9.58 -1.00
CA TYR A 195 -1.58 -9.33 -2.39
C TYR A 195 -2.43 -10.44 -3.01
N VAL A 196 -2.51 -11.62 -2.40
CA VAL A 196 -3.21 -12.79 -2.98
C VAL A 196 -4.46 -13.21 -2.20
N ASN A 197 -5.00 -12.31 -1.39
CA ASN A 197 -6.20 -12.53 -0.59
C ASN A 197 -7.44 -11.75 -1.09
N GLY A 198 -7.43 -11.23 -2.31
CA GLY A 198 -8.51 -10.39 -2.83
C GLY A 198 -9.90 -11.02 -2.70
N GLU A 199 -10.08 -12.30 -3.09
CA GLU A 199 -11.36 -13.00 -2.94
C GLU A 199 -11.83 -13.10 -1.48
N LYS A 200 -10.92 -13.36 -0.55
CA LYS A 200 -11.23 -13.41 0.89
C LYS A 200 -11.59 -12.04 1.44
N ASN A 201 -10.88 -11.02 1.00
CA ASN A 201 -11.15 -9.65 1.38
C ASN A 201 -12.50 -9.16 0.84
N ASP A 202 -12.86 -9.53 -0.40
CA ASP A 202 -14.16 -9.25 -0.99
C ASP A 202 -15.29 -9.99 -0.26
N GLN A 203 -15.06 -11.24 0.16
CA GLN A 203 -16.01 -11.98 1.00
C GLN A 203 -16.22 -11.27 2.33
N TYR A 204 -15.16 -10.80 2.97
CA TYR A 204 -15.24 -10.06 4.22
C TYR A 204 -16.00 -8.74 4.05
N ALA A 205 -15.74 -7.99 2.99
CA ALA A 205 -16.47 -6.77 2.69
C ALA A 205 -17.99 -7.03 2.51
N LYS A 206 -18.37 -8.16 1.91
CA LYS A 206 -19.78 -8.56 1.70
C LYS A 206 -20.51 -9.02 2.98
N GLU A 207 -19.81 -9.24 4.09
CA GLU A 207 -20.45 -9.48 5.39
C GLU A 207 -21.21 -8.23 5.92
N LEU A 208 -20.92 -7.05 5.32
CA LEU A 208 -21.57 -5.80 5.68
C LEU A 208 -22.83 -5.53 4.87
N ASN A 209 -23.74 -4.76 5.45
CA ASN A 209 -24.85 -4.19 4.70
C ASN A 209 -24.30 -3.10 3.74
N GLN A 210 -24.80 -3.06 2.51
CA GLN A 210 -24.42 -2.07 1.50
C GLN A 210 -24.64 -0.59 1.90
N PHE A 211 -25.40 -0.34 2.98
CA PHE A 211 -25.65 0.97 3.56
C PHE A 211 -24.79 1.27 4.79
N THR A 212 -23.80 0.41 5.10
CA THR A 212 -22.91 0.65 6.24
C THR A 212 -22.05 1.87 5.97
N THR A 213 -22.08 2.83 6.89
CA THR A 213 -21.27 4.07 6.84
C THR A 213 -20.23 4.09 7.96
N ILE A 214 -19.22 4.91 7.78
CA ILE A 214 -18.21 5.23 8.79
C ILE A 214 -18.57 6.61 9.37
N ASP A 215 -19.07 6.61 10.60
CA ASP A 215 -19.60 7.82 11.23
C ASP A 215 -18.58 8.55 12.13
N CYS A 216 -17.46 7.89 12.47
CA CYS A 216 -16.38 8.57 13.16
C CYS A 216 -15.65 9.56 12.22
N PRO A 217 -14.90 10.54 12.78
CA PRO A 217 -14.05 11.41 11.96
C PRO A 217 -13.04 10.61 11.14
N VAL A 218 -12.97 10.90 9.84
CA VAL A 218 -12.06 10.27 8.89
C VAL A 218 -11.14 11.31 8.27
N LEU A 219 -9.84 11.02 8.24
CA LEU A 219 -8.83 11.75 7.48
C LEU A 219 -8.37 10.88 6.32
N PHE A 220 -8.43 11.41 5.11
CA PHE A 220 -7.77 10.83 3.95
C PHE A 220 -6.70 11.78 3.43
N ILE A 221 -5.48 11.28 3.20
CA ILE A 221 -4.38 12.05 2.63
C ILE A 221 -3.92 11.40 1.32
N GLN A 222 -4.10 12.12 0.21
CA GLN A 222 -3.64 11.72 -1.12
C GLN A 222 -2.17 12.10 -1.31
N ALA A 223 -1.35 11.17 -1.80
CA ALA A 223 -0.03 11.44 -2.34
C ALA A 223 -0.16 11.79 -3.83
N THR A 224 0.14 13.04 -4.22
CA THR A 224 -0.14 13.50 -5.58
C THR A 224 0.78 12.93 -6.65
N TYR A 225 1.93 12.37 -6.26
CA TYR A 225 2.92 11.78 -7.17
C TYR A 225 2.99 10.26 -7.09
N ASP A 226 2.09 9.63 -6.33
CA ASP A 226 1.98 8.17 -6.33
C ASP A 226 1.52 7.69 -7.70
N SER A 227 2.37 6.90 -8.38
CA SER A 227 2.13 6.41 -9.73
C SER A 227 1.27 5.14 -9.78
N VAL A 228 1.00 4.53 -8.62
CA VAL A 228 0.14 3.36 -8.49
C VAL A 228 -1.23 3.78 -7.98
N LEU A 229 -1.27 4.51 -6.87
CA LEU A 229 -2.48 4.98 -6.20
C LEU A 229 -2.79 6.42 -6.60
N THR A 230 -3.09 6.63 -7.86
CA THR A 230 -3.40 7.96 -8.41
C THR A 230 -4.74 8.50 -7.88
N SER A 231 -4.98 9.80 -7.98
CA SER A 231 -6.23 10.43 -7.52
C SER A 231 -7.51 9.89 -8.18
N ASN A 232 -7.39 9.24 -9.35
CA ASN A 232 -8.51 8.60 -10.05
C ASN A 232 -9.17 7.47 -9.22
N PHE A 233 -8.47 6.96 -8.23
CA PHE A 233 -8.98 5.89 -7.34
C PHE A 233 -9.83 6.41 -6.19
N ASN A 234 -9.81 7.71 -5.87
CA ASN A 234 -10.60 8.28 -4.78
C ASN A 234 -12.05 8.56 -5.21
N THR A 235 -12.84 7.53 -5.42
CA THR A 235 -14.22 7.65 -5.90
C THR A 235 -15.28 7.35 -4.84
N HIS A 236 -14.92 6.68 -3.75
CA HIS A 236 -15.89 6.15 -2.80
C HIS A 236 -15.81 6.75 -1.38
N ASN A 237 -14.77 7.49 -1.02
CA ASN A 237 -14.62 8.04 0.32
C ASN A 237 -15.87 8.82 0.78
N LYS A 238 -16.38 9.70 -0.08
CA LYS A 238 -17.56 10.54 0.21
C LYS A 238 -18.87 9.76 0.30
N MET A 239 -18.90 8.55 -0.23
CA MET A 239 -20.09 7.71 -0.20
C MET A 239 -20.24 6.98 1.12
N VAL A 240 -19.12 6.64 1.77
CA VAL A 240 -19.12 5.82 2.99
C VAL A 240 -18.83 6.61 4.25
N CYS A 241 -18.19 7.78 4.16
CA CYS A 241 -17.81 8.58 5.32
C CYS A 241 -18.77 9.74 5.55
N THR A 242 -19.40 9.79 6.71
CA THR A 242 -20.30 10.91 7.07
C THR A 242 -19.54 12.14 7.57
N ASN A 243 -18.30 11.97 8.06
CA ASN A 243 -17.43 13.04 8.56
C ASN A 243 -16.01 12.89 8.00
N LEU A 244 -15.79 13.38 6.77
CA LEU A 244 -14.57 13.21 5.99
C LEU A 244 -13.77 14.50 5.87
N THR A 245 -12.48 14.43 6.18
CA THR A 245 -11.47 15.43 5.85
C THR A 245 -10.53 14.86 4.80
N GLU A 246 -10.46 15.50 3.62
CA GLU A 246 -9.53 15.14 2.56
C GLU A 246 -8.42 16.17 2.44
N LYS A 247 -7.18 15.71 2.30
CA LYS A 247 -5.99 16.53 2.12
C LYS A 247 -5.08 15.90 1.06
N GLU A 248 -4.16 16.70 0.54
CA GLU A 248 -3.15 16.26 -0.43
C GLU A 248 -1.77 16.65 0.07
N VAL A 249 -0.78 15.80 -0.22
CA VAL A 249 0.64 16.06 0.00
C VAL A 249 1.37 15.85 -1.33
N LYS A 250 2.20 16.81 -1.70
CA LYS A 250 3.04 16.73 -2.91
C LYS A 250 4.23 15.81 -2.69
N SER A 251 3.95 14.52 -2.63
CA SER A 251 4.91 13.43 -2.40
C SER A 251 4.58 12.24 -3.29
N GLY A 252 5.51 11.31 -3.39
CA GLY A 252 5.25 9.96 -3.87
C GLY A 252 4.61 9.11 -2.77
N HIS A 253 4.70 7.79 -2.94
CA HIS A 253 4.05 6.79 -2.08
C HIS A 253 4.44 6.91 -0.60
N TRP A 254 5.68 7.23 -0.30
CA TRP A 254 6.22 7.28 1.07
C TRP A 254 6.03 8.65 1.74
N MET A 255 4.82 9.24 1.64
CA MET A 255 4.54 10.63 2.07
C MET A 255 5.02 10.96 3.49
N ALA A 256 4.89 10.04 4.44
CA ALA A 256 5.31 10.23 5.81
C ALA A 256 6.84 10.32 5.97
N ARG A 257 7.59 9.82 4.99
CA ARG A 257 9.04 9.90 4.90
C ARG A 257 9.50 11.08 4.02
N GLU A 258 8.87 11.27 2.87
CA GLU A 258 9.23 12.32 1.90
C GLU A 258 8.88 13.72 2.41
N LYS A 259 7.75 13.85 3.11
CA LYS A 259 7.18 15.11 3.60
C LYS A 259 6.72 14.99 5.06
N PRO A 260 7.62 14.61 6.00
CA PRO A 260 7.22 14.33 7.39
C PRO A 260 6.61 15.55 8.09
N VAL A 261 7.14 16.75 7.87
CA VAL A 261 6.63 17.97 8.52
C VAL A 261 5.21 18.29 8.05
N GLU A 262 4.95 18.23 6.75
CA GLU A 262 3.65 18.51 6.15
C GLU A 262 2.62 17.45 6.55
N THR A 263 2.97 16.18 6.40
CA THR A 263 2.10 15.05 6.75
C THR A 263 1.74 15.06 8.22
N ASN A 264 2.72 15.23 9.11
CA ASN A 264 2.48 15.29 10.55
C ASN A 264 1.65 16.52 10.96
N LYS A 265 1.83 17.68 10.27
CA LYS A 265 1.01 18.85 10.51
C LYS A 265 -0.45 18.58 10.18
N ILE A 266 -0.75 17.97 9.03
CA ILE A 266 -2.10 17.62 8.62
C ILE A 266 -2.75 16.66 9.65
N ILE A 267 -2.03 15.63 10.05
CA ILE A 267 -2.51 14.68 11.08
C ILE A 267 -2.76 15.39 12.39
N LYS A 268 -1.84 16.23 12.86
CA LYS A 268 -1.98 16.99 14.11
C LYS A 268 -3.20 17.90 14.08
N ASP A 269 -3.35 18.70 13.02
CA ASP A 269 -4.47 19.63 12.87
C ASP A 269 -5.81 18.87 12.90
N TRP A 270 -5.89 17.70 12.26
CA TRP A 270 -7.07 16.85 12.29
C TRP A 270 -7.33 16.25 13.68
N LEU A 271 -6.29 15.81 14.39
CA LEU A 271 -6.41 15.29 15.75
C LEU A 271 -6.96 16.34 16.74
N GLU A 272 -6.68 17.63 16.52
CA GLU A 272 -7.20 18.72 17.34
C GLU A 272 -8.71 18.91 17.17
N VAL A 273 -9.26 18.57 16.00
CA VAL A 273 -10.71 18.68 15.71
C VAL A 273 -11.51 17.53 16.32
N ILE A 274 -10.91 16.35 16.51
CA ILE A 274 -11.60 15.12 16.96
C ILE A 274 -11.49 14.88 18.48
N LYS A 275 -11.15 15.90 19.25
CA LYS A 275 -11.03 15.83 20.72
C LYS A 275 -12.31 15.40 21.43
#